data_382a1896cef175f983ae003c8b46679e
#
_entry.id   382a1896cef175f983ae003c8b46679e
#
_cell.length_a   1.000
_cell.length_b   1.000
_cell.length_c   1.000
_cell.angle_alpha   90.00
_cell.angle_beta   90.00
_cell.angle_gamma   90.00
#
_symmetry.space_group_name_H-M   'P 1'
#
loop_
_entity.id
_entity.type
_entity.pdbx_description
1 polymer ?
#
loop_
_entity_poly.entity_id
_entity_poly.type
_entity_poly.pdbx_seq_one_letter_code
_entity_poly.pdbx_strand_id
1 'polypeptide(L)'
;DEGWQQAYLRYQDFIRRHQDLKIVYLELGVGQNTPGIIKYPFFRFVERNKNATYICINKDVYCPQSIEKRAYCISEDIKNVIDDLLKIKLEK
;
A
#
# COMPACT_ATOMS: atom_id res chain seq x y z
N ASP A 1 23.37 2.91 -2.35
CA ASP A 1 23.47 2.94 -0.89
C ASP A 1 23.24 1.54 -0.32
N GLU A 2 24.20 1.06 0.47
CA GLU A 2 24.12 -0.28 1.07
C GLU A 2 22.91 -0.42 1.99
N GLY A 3 22.60 0.62 2.77
CA GLY A 3 21.46 0.57 3.69
C GLY A 3 20.15 0.37 2.97
N TRP A 4 19.97 1.09 1.86
CA TRP A 4 18.78 0.96 1.04
C TRP A 4 18.71 -0.42 0.40
N GLN A 5 19.83 -0.92 -0.12
CA GLN A 5 19.88 -2.23 -0.75
C GLN A 5 19.55 -3.35 0.23
N GLN A 6 20.08 -3.29 1.45
CA GLN A 6 19.77 -4.27 2.47
C GLN A 6 18.30 -4.23 2.89
N ALA A 7 17.73 -3.04 3.03
CA ALA A 7 16.33 -2.89 3.35
C ALA A 7 15.45 -3.46 2.24
N TYR A 8 15.83 -3.22 0.98
CA TYR A 8 15.10 -3.73 -0.18
C TYR A 8 15.14 -5.25 -0.22
N LEU A 9 16.30 -5.85 0.06
CA LEU A 9 16.43 -7.31 0.08
C LEU A 9 15.57 -7.93 1.19
N ARG A 10 15.54 -7.31 2.36
CA ARG A 10 14.68 -7.79 3.46
C ARG A 10 13.21 -7.68 3.09
N TYR A 11 12.83 -6.62 2.40
CA TYR A 11 11.46 -6.43 1.93
C TYR A 11 11.08 -7.52 0.93
N GLN A 12 11.94 -7.81 -0.04
CA GLN A 12 11.69 -8.87 -1.01
C GLN A 12 11.59 -10.23 -0.36
N ASP A 13 12.46 -10.51 0.62
CA ASP A 13 12.43 -11.77 1.34
C ASP A 13 11.13 -11.91 2.15
N PHE A 14 10.68 -10.83 2.79
CA PHE A 14 9.41 -10.82 3.50
C PHE A 14 8.26 -11.17 2.55
N ILE A 15 8.21 -10.53 1.39
CA ILE A 15 7.17 -10.78 0.39
C ILE A 15 7.19 -12.25 -0.05
N ARG A 16 8.38 -12.77 -0.34
CA ARG A 16 8.52 -14.15 -0.80
C ARG A 16 8.02 -15.15 0.23
N ARG A 17 8.31 -14.92 1.50
CA ARG A 17 7.89 -15.82 2.59
C ARG A 17 6.40 -15.75 2.90
N HIS A 18 5.73 -14.68 2.47
CA HIS A 18 4.32 -14.43 2.80
C HIS A 18 3.41 -14.43 1.57
N GLN A 19 3.82 -15.08 0.50
CA GLN A 19 3.11 -15.01 -0.79
C GLN A 19 1.68 -15.49 -0.72
N ASP A 20 1.39 -16.51 0.05
CA ASP A 20 0.04 -17.08 0.11
C ASP A 20 -0.74 -16.62 1.33
N LEU A 21 -0.22 -15.68 2.08
CA LEU A 21 -0.89 -15.15 3.27
C LEU A 21 -1.66 -13.88 2.94
N LYS A 22 -2.57 -13.51 3.83
CA LYS A 22 -3.29 -12.25 3.70
C LYS A 22 -2.36 -11.10 4.04
N ILE A 23 -2.02 -10.32 3.03
CA ILE A 23 -1.13 -9.16 3.17
C ILE A 23 -1.87 -7.91 2.73
N VAL A 24 -1.73 -6.84 3.51
CA VAL A 24 -2.23 -5.52 3.12
C VAL A 24 -1.05 -4.67 2.69
N TYR A 25 -1.09 -4.20 1.45
CA TYR A 25 -0.11 -3.25 0.92
C TYR A 25 -0.67 -1.85 1.10
N LEU A 26 -0.18 -1.15 2.08
CA LEU A 26 -0.66 0.18 2.43
C LEU A 26 0.28 1.24 1.86
N GLU A 27 -0.27 2.09 1.00
CA GLU A 27 0.45 3.22 0.43
C GLU A 27 -0.14 4.51 1.00
N LEU A 28 0.67 5.23 1.75
CA LEU A 28 0.31 6.54 2.28
C LEU A 28 1.02 7.58 1.44
N GLY A 29 0.29 8.22 0.56
CA GLY A 29 0.84 9.18 -0.38
C GLY A 29 1.13 10.51 0.27
N VAL A 30 2.28 11.06 -0.07
CA VAL A 30 2.74 12.35 0.44
C VAL A 30 2.85 13.32 -0.73
N GLY A 31 1.87 13.34 -1.61
CA GLY A 31 1.87 14.22 -2.76
C GLY A 31 1.51 13.49 -4.05
N GLN A 32 1.59 14.23 -5.16
CA GLN A 32 1.12 13.77 -6.45
C GLN A 32 2.02 12.72 -7.10
N ASN A 33 3.27 12.65 -6.69
CA ASN A 33 4.27 11.85 -7.37
C ASN A 33 4.81 10.72 -6.51
N THR A 34 3.96 9.75 -6.17
CA THR A 34 4.47 8.54 -5.56
C THR A 34 5.40 7.86 -6.56
N PRO A 35 6.67 7.62 -6.19
CA PRO A 35 7.61 7.01 -7.14
C PRO A 35 7.13 5.64 -7.64
N GLY A 36 7.28 5.41 -8.93
CA GLY A 36 6.93 4.12 -9.52
C GLY A 36 7.69 2.96 -8.91
N ILE A 37 8.85 3.23 -8.35
CA ILE A 37 9.66 2.23 -7.65
C ILE A 37 8.92 1.63 -6.44
N ILE A 38 7.92 2.33 -5.91
CA ILE A 38 7.10 1.82 -4.81
C ILE A 38 5.76 1.32 -5.35
N LYS A 39 5.11 2.12 -6.17
CA LYS A 39 3.74 1.88 -6.63
C LYS A 39 3.61 0.64 -7.52
N TYR A 40 4.46 0.53 -8.52
CA TYR A 40 4.35 -0.56 -9.47
C TYR A 40 4.69 -1.93 -8.87
N PRO A 41 5.70 -2.06 -8.01
CA PRO A 41 5.90 -3.33 -7.32
C PRO A 41 4.71 -3.77 -6.46
N PHE A 42 4.04 -2.83 -5.78
CA PHE A 42 2.84 -3.16 -4.99
C PHE A 42 1.75 -3.74 -5.89
N PHE A 43 1.50 -3.13 -7.05
CA PHE A 43 0.50 -3.64 -7.97
C PHE A 43 0.81 -5.07 -8.39
N ARG A 44 2.07 -5.35 -8.73
CA ARG A 44 2.47 -6.69 -9.15
C ARG A 44 2.33 -7.71 -8.05
N PHE A 45 2.68 -7.36 -6.81
CA PHE A 45 2.52 -8.27 -5.69
C PHE A 45 1.06 -8.59 -5.42
N VAL A 46 0.19 -7.59 -5.49
CA VAL A 46 -1.24 -7.79 -5.30
C VAL A 46 -1.83 -8.64 -6.43
N GLU A 47 -1.39 -8.44 -7.66
CA GLU A 47 -1.83 -9.26 -8.79
C GLU A 47 -1.46 -10.73 -8.59
N ARG A 48 -0.27 -11.01 -8.08
CA ARG A 48 0.25 -12.37 -7.89
C ARG A 48 -0.35 -13.07 -6.69
N ASN A 49 -0.72 -12.34 -5.66
CA ASN A 49 -1.24 -12.92 -4.43
C ASN A 49 -2.73 -12.61 -4.32
N LYS A 50 -3.56 -13.62 -4.53
CA LYS A 50 -5.02 -13.46 -4.51
C LYS A 50 -5.56 -13.06 -3.14
N ASN A 51 -4.79 -13.28 -2.08
CA ASN A 51 -5.19 -12.93 -0.72
C ASN A 51 -4.70 -11.56 -0.28
N ALA A 52 -3.98 -10.86 -1.16
CA ALA A 52 -3.47 -9.54 -0.85
C ALA A 52 -4.52 -8.46 -1.12
N THR A 53 -4.43 -7.38 -0.36
CA THR A 53 -5.27 -6.20 -0.52
C THR A 53 -4.37 -4.98 -0.67
N TYR A 54 -4.76 -4.07 -1.55
CA TYR A 54 -4.05 -2.82 -1.76
C TYR A 54 -4.90 -1.68 -1.20
N ILE A 55 -4.30 -0.87 -0.35
CA ILE A 55 -4.96 0.33 0.19
C ILE A 55 -4.08 1.53 -0.13
N CYS A 56 -4.65 2.49 -0.82
CA CYS A 56 -3.97 3.73 -1.18
C CYS A 56 -4.75 4.92 -0.62
N ILE A 57 -4.08 5.73 0.17
CA ILE A 57 -4.66 6.96 0.70
C ILE A 57 -3.82 8.13 0.18
N ASN A 58 -4.39 8.89 -0.72
CA ASN A 58 -3.71 10.00 -1.36
C ASN A 58 -4.77 10.91 -1.99
N LYS A 59 -4.38 12.13 -2.33
CA LYS A 59 -5.27 13.02 -3.08
C LYS A 59 -5.52 12.50 -4.49
N ASP A 60 -4.49 11.96 -5.11
CA ASP A 60 -4.58 11.35 -6.43
C ASP A 60 -4.37 9.86 -6.29
N VAL A 61 -5.42 9.09 -6.52
CA VAL A 61 -5.37 7.64 -6.38
C VAL A 61 -5.56 6.96 -7.72
N TYR A 62 -4.88 5.84 -7.88
CA TYR A 62 -4.96 5.03 -9.09
C TYR A 62 -4.59 3.59 -8.77
N CYS A 63 -5.32 2.66 -9.36
CA CYS A 63 -4.92 1.26 -9.35
C CYS A 63 -5.30 0.60 -10.67
N PRO A 64 -4.54 -0.42 -11.10
CA PRO A 64 -4.90 -1.15 -12.32
C PRO A 64 -6.21 -1.89 -12.16
N GLN A 65 -6.92 -2.07 -13.26
CA GLN A 65 -8.17 -2.81 -13.28
C GLN A 65 -7.99 -4.25 -12.78
N SER A 66 -6.80 -4.81 -12.98
CA SER A 66 -6.50 -6.18 -12.56
C SER A 66 -6.65 -6.42 -11.06
N ILE A 67 -6.53 -5.38 -10.24
CA ILE A 67 -6.62 -5.51 -8.78
C ILE A 67 -7.76 -4.69 -8.18
N GLU A 68 -8.63 -4.09 -8.98
CA GLU A 68 -9.63 -3.14 -8.47
C GLU A 68 -10.58 -3.75 -7.44
N LYS A 69 -10.86 -5.04 -7.53
CA LYS A 69 -11.75 -5.71 -6.57
C LYS A 69 -11.09 -5.93 -5.22
N ARG A 70 -9.78 -5.81 -5.15
CA ARG A 70 -9.00 -5.98 -3.93
C ARG A 70 -8.23 -4.71 -3.58
N ALA A 71 -8.69 -3.59 -4.11
CA ALA A 71 -8.05 -2.30 -3.89
C ALA A 71 -9.05 -1.31 -3.28
N TYR A 72 -8.57 -0.56 -2.32
CA TYR A 72 -9.32 0.52 -1.69
C TYR A 72 -8.53 1.80 -1.91
N CYS A 73 -8.98 2.62 -2.85
CA CYS A 73 -8.31 3.86 -3.21
C CYS A 73 -9.12 5.02 -2.63
N ILE A 74 -8.58 5.62 -1.58
CA ILE A 74 -9.24 6.69 -0.85
C ILE A 74 -8.61 8.01 -1.28
N SER A 75 -9.37 8.80 -2.05
CA SER A 75 -8.94 10.12 -2.53
C SER A 75 -9.19 11.17 -1.44
N GLU A 76 -8.27 11.24 -0.49
CA GLU A 76 -8.42 12.11 0.67
C GLU A 76 -7.07 12.56 1.18
N ASP A 77 -7.03 13.67 1.88
CA ASP A 77 -5.84 14.10 2.58
C ASP A 77 -5.55 13.13 3.73
N ILE A 78 -4.32 12.66 3.81
CA ILE A 78 -3.91 11.69 4.83
C ILE A 78 -4.17 12.20 6.25
N LYS A 79 -4.02 13.51 6.47
CA LYS A 79 -4.30 14.10 7.77
C LYS A 79 -5.75 13.90 8.17
N ASN A 80 -6.68 14.10 7.25
CA ASN A 80 -8.10 13.92 7.53
C ASN A 80 -8.43 12.47 7.84
N VAL A 81 -7.81 11.53 7.14
CA VAL A 81 -8.02 10.11 7.39
C VAL A 81 -7.50 9.73 8.78
N ILE A 82 -6.32 10.22 9.15
CA ILE A 82 -5.75 9.94 10.47
C ILE A 82 -6.61 10.56 11.56
N ASP A 83 -7.08 11.79 11.38
CA ASP A 83 -7.96 12.45 12.34
C ASP A 83 -9.25 11.65 12.55
N ASP A 84 -9.85 11.16 11.47
CA ASP A 84 -11.06 10.35 11.55
C ASP A 84 -10.81 9.02 12.27
N LEU A 85 -9.69 8.36 11.99
CA LEU A 85 -9.32 7.11 12.65
C LEU A 85 -9.11 7.31 14.14
N LEU A 86 -8.49 8.43 14.55
CA LEU A 86 -8.28 8.76 15.95
C LEU A 86 -9.62 8.98 16.66
N LYS A 87 -10.58 9.63 16.01
CA LYS A 87 -11.91 9.80 16.56
C LYS A 87 -12.59 8.46 16.84
N ILE A 88 -12.51 7.55 15.89
CA ILE A 88 -13.08 6.21 16.04
C ILE A 88 -12.46 5.49 17.24
N LYS A 89 -11.14 5.61 17.41
CA LYS A 89 -10.43 4.98 18.53
C LYS A 89 -10.87 5.57 19.87
N LEU A 90 -11.12 6.88 19.92
CA LEU A 90 -11.51 7.54 21.15
C LEU A 90 -12.96 7.25 21.55
N GLU A 91 -13.81 6.93 20.59
CA GLU A 91 -15.23 6.63 20.83
C GLU A 91 -15.44 5.18 21.30
N LYS A 92 -14.41 4.36 21.20
CA LYS A 92 -14.44 2.99 21.69
C LYS A 92 -13.88 2.94 23.10
#